data_bdcfe8635f4c54737f53af6bed3302ad
#
_entry.id   bdcfe8635f4c54737f53af6bed3302ad
#
_cell.length_a   1.000
_cell.length_b   1.000
_cell.length_c   1.000
_cell.angle_alpha   90.00
_cell.angle_beta   90.00
_cell.angle_gamma   90.00
#
_symmetry.space_group_name_H-M   'P 1'
#
loop_
_entity.id
_entity.type
_entity.pdbx_description
1 polymer ?
#
loop_
_entity_poly.entity_id
_entity_poly.type
_entity_poly.pdbx_seq_one_letter_code
_entity_poly.pdbx_strand_id
1 'polypeptide(L)'
;MATKTANTTQGTVPTGAKPVLPREGGSTNPDVLAELRRFHLAGLAGKETAPATGTSPAVLHALLASEEVRVDYPLFLSPWSREEPERLALPLADLLKRAAPQDDAARVLRDNLPRLERQVRMDLAAGSEPTNAVEALRQAGTTLVAELKLGNAENEQLVKGLETLIASVPAEGTLLPFSAVSPFHLLHLAAEARLTPARHAFADEVSMLAEKVRGVLEVDRSKGPEGSQEKAVTGAMGGVGSQFIKGDALSGVLSSRRGGAGLPAARRDRLELTLEQLDGYIEASAHVSPTLIAPPELRLALSGWNVVPSADPCRAAAERFDEAATDVAEVLRAVHMARLELAERYDPSRHDPWLAQLDWEVFSREELHLIPTIVAVVPAALVAGDGLLSLSRLLLSGRPVQILLLGHPAESPGAEADDALSGYRFEPGYLGISHREAVVQQTTIARPLHMLEGFTKGLHAAHTALHVVAMADGDRGATSADPWLFLTAALEGRAHPVFHYDPEAGETWSRRMAFHENPANDDDWPVHELTVKKEDGGEETMLLRFTFADFALLDPAYRDHFRVVP
;
A
#
# COMPACT_ATOMS: atom_id res chain seq x y z
N MET A 1 41.33 29.42 -13.22
CA MET A 1 42.58 28.78 -13.68
C MET A 1 43.27 28.17 -12.49
N ALA A 2 43.18 26.91 -12.34
CA ALA A 2 44.09 25.98 -11.67
C ALA A 2 43.34 24.67 -11.44
N THR A 3 43.52 23.77 -12.36
CA THR A 3 43.09 22.36 -12.32
C THR A 3 43.83 21.66 -11.20
N LYS A 4 43.09 21.25 -10.14
CA LYS A 4 43.61 20.30 -9.16
C LYS A 4 43.28 18.89 -9.66
N THR A 5 44.30 18.24 -10.17
CA THR A 5 44.34 16.80 -10.43
C THR A 5 44.24 16.07 -9.09
N ALA A 6 43.12 15.38 -8.86
CA ALA A 6 43.00 14.45 -7.75
C ALA A 6 43.78 13.17 -8.11
N ASN A 7 44.80 12.87 -7.34
CA ASN A 7 45.52 11.60 -7.35
C ASN A 7 44.56 10.52 -6.80
N THR A 8 44.06 9.71 -7.70
CA THR A 8 43.38 8.46 -7.35
C THR A 8 44.43 7.44 -6.94
N THR A 9 44.61 7.25 -5.66
CA THR A 9 45.37 6.12 -5.12
C THR A 9 44.59 4.84 -5.43
N GLN A 10 44.94 4.14 -6.47
CA GLN A 10 44.54 2.76 -6.73
C GLN A 10 45.05 1.92 -5.55
N GLY A 11 44.13 1.55 -4.65
CA GLY A 11 44.40 0.54 -3.65
C GLY A 11 44.68 -0.78 -4.35
N THR A 12 45.91 -1.23 -4.27
CA THR A 12 46.37 -2.55 -4.72
C THR A 12 45.60 -3.59 -3.88
N VAL A 13 44.70 -4.33 -4.52
CA VAL A 13 44.11 -5.56 -3.99
C VAL A 13 45.24 -6.51 -3.59
N PRO A 14 45.28 -7.06 -2.37
CA PRO A 14 46.29 -8.02 -1.97
C PRO A 14 46.20 -9.25 -2.88
N THR A 15 47.20 -9.47 -3.72
CA THR A 15 47.38 -10.67 -4.52
C THR A 15 47.76 -11.83 -3.61
N GLY A 16 46.77 -12.51 -3.07
CA GLY A 16 47.06 -13.68 -2.21
C GLY A 16 45.89 -14.47 -1.72
N ALA A 17 44.73 -13.87 -1.61
CA ALA A 17 43.51 -14.62 -1.26
C ALA A 17 42.93 -15.24 -2.54
N LYS A 18 43.01 -16.55 -2.69
CA LYS A 18 42.26 -17.25 -3.74
C LYS A 18 40.78 -17.03 -3.46
N PRO A 19 40.00 -16.47 -4.39
CA PRO A 19 38.56 -16.40 -4.22
C PRO A 19 38.05 -17.82 -4.03
N VAL A 20 37.40 -18.07 -2.91
CA VAL A 20 36.70 -19.34 -2.66
C VAL A 20 35.41 -19.26 -3.46
N LEU A 21 35.45 -19.75 -4.68
CA LEU A 21 34.27 -19.85 -5.53
C LEU A 21 33.41 -21.02 -5.07
N PRO A 22 32.09 -20.92 -5.19
CA PRO A 22 31.20 -22.03 -4.86
C PRO A 22 31.60 -23.26 -5.68
N ARG A 23 31.86 -24.36 -5.03
CA ARG A 23 32.05 -25.65 -5.74
C ARG A 23 30.70 -26.02 -6.35
N GLU A 24 30.75 -26.58 -7.56
CA GLU A 24 29.59 -27.25 -8.18
C GLU A 24 28.91 -28.16 -7.17
N GLY A 25 27.61 -27.96 -6.95
CA GLY A 25 26.85 -28.70 -5.94
C GLY A 25 26.59 -27.89 -4.67
N GLY A 26 26.32 -26.61 -4.77
CA GLY A 26 25.78 -25.82 -3.65
C GLY A 26 24.59 -26.58 -3.06
N SER A 27 24.71 -26.99 -1.81
CA SER A 27 23.66 -27.72 -1.10
C SER A 27 22.41 -26.84 -1.10
N THR A 28 21.42 -27.22 -1.90
CA THR A 28 20.03 -26.80 -1.73
C THR A 28 19.43 -27.49 -0.50
N ASN A 29 20.23 -27.62 0.57
CA ASN A 29 19.74 -28.21 1.79
C ASN A 29 18.69 -27.25 2.38
N PRO A 30 17.41 -27.62 2.40
CA PRO A 30 16.35 -26.79 2.94
C PRO A 30 16.61 -26.40 4.40
N ASP A 31 17.39 -27.18 5.15
CA ASP A 31 17.74 -26.88 6.53
C ASP A 31 18.69 -25.68 6.62
N VAL A 32 19.66 -25.54 5.72
CA VAL A 32 20.58 -24.38 5.67
C VAL A 32 19.82 -23.11 5.29
N LEU A 33 18.90 -23.19 4.35
CA LEU A 33 18.04 -22.05 3.97
C LEU A 33 17.11 -21.65 5.11
N ALA A 34 16.56 -22.63 5.83
CA ALA A 34 15.73 -22.39 7.01
C ALA A 34 16.52 -21.73 8.15
N GLU A 35 17.77 -22.12 8.36
CA GLU A 35 18.65 -21.50 9.34
C GLU A 35 19.07 -20.08 8.95
N LEU A 36 19.41 -19.83 7.68
CA LEU A 36 19.67 -18.50 7.17
C LEU A 36 18.45 -17.59 7.31
N ARG A 37 17.27 -18.10 6.99
CA ARG A 37 16.00 -17.39 7.19
C ARG A 37 15.77 -17.07 8.66
N ARG A 38 15.98 -18.02 9.56
CA ARG A 38 15.86 -17.82 11.01
C ARG A 38 16.85 -16.78 11.52
N PHE A 39 18.09 -16.81 11.02
CA PHE A 39 19.11 -15.82 11.36
C PHE A 39 18.68 -14.40 10.92
N HIS A 40 18.23 -14.26 9.68
CA HIS A 40 17.83 -12.95 9.16
C HIS A 40 16.55 -12.40 9.78
N LEU A 41 15.56 -13.25 10.00
CA LEU A 41 14.30 -12.82 10.60
C LEU A 41 14.38 -12.62 12.11
N ALA A 42 15.21 -13.40 12.80
CA ALA A 42 15.26 -13.43 14.23
C ALA A 42 16.61 -12.98 14.85
N GLY A 43 17.64 -12.75 14.04
CA GLY A 43 18.99 -12.43 14.51
C GLY A 43 19.63 -13.56 15.34
N LEU A 44 19.17 -14.81 15.18
CA LEU A 44 19.69 -15.98 15.89
C LEU A 44 20.73 -16.69 15.05
N ALA A 45 22.01 -16.51 15.38
CA ALA A 45 23.02 -17.48 14.97
C ALA A 45 22.77 -18.80 15.72
N GLY A 46 22.49 -19.87 15.00
CA GLY A 46 22.45 -21.20 15.59
C GLY A 46 23.80 -21.53 16.21
N LYS A 47 23.83 -22.34 17.27
CA LYS A 47 25.09 -22.78 17.95
C LYS A 47 26.03 -23.57 17.01
N GLU A 48 25.59 -23.95 15.84
CA GLU A 48 26.27 -24.81 14.88
C GLU A 48 26.39 -24.21 13.46
N THR A 49 26.06 -22.94 13.25
CA THR A 49 26.29 -22.28 11.96
C THR A 49 27.74 -21.82 11.83
N ALA A 50 28.69 -22.73 12.03
CA ALA A 50 29.88 -22.68 11.18
C ALA A 50 29.39 -23.01 9.77
N PRO A 51 29.58 -22.14 8.75
CA PRO A 51 29.18 -22.45 7.38
C PRO A 51 29.75 -23.81 7.05
N ALA A 52 28.90 -24.76 6.66
CA ALA A 52 29.36 -26.07 6.24
C ALA A 52 30.45 -25.83 5.21
N THR A 53 31.65 -26.29 5.51
CA THR A 53 32.85 -26.09 4.71
C THR A 53 32.51 -26.34 3.24
N GLY A 54 32.41 -25.30 2.44
CA GLY A 54 32.27 -25.35 1.00
C GLY A 54 31.01 -24.75 0.35
N THR A 55 30.13 -24.04 1.07
CA THR A 55 28.82 -23.65 0.51
C THR A 55 28.40 -22.20 0.65
N SER A 56 29.24 -21.32 1.17
CA SER A 56 28.85 -19.91 1.23
C SER A 56 29.50 -19.13 0.10
N PRO A 57 28.71 -18.57 -0.83
CA PRO A 57 29.24 -17.51 -1.69
C PRO A 57 29.67 -16.35 -0.79
N ALA A 58 30.82 -15.74 -1.08
CA ALA A 58 31.36 -14.58 -0.35
C ALA A 58 30.35 -13.43 -0.21
N VAL A 59 29.44 -13.32 -1.17
CA VAL A 59 28.32 -12.40 -1.27
C VAL A 59 27.36 -12.46 -0.08
N LEU A 60 26.93 -13.67 0.31
CA LEU A 60 26.03 -13.84 1.46
C LEU A 60 26.73 -13.45 2.78
N HIS A 61 28.02 -13.68 2.88
CA HIS A 61 28.80 -13.26 4.03
C HIS A 61 28.92 -11.74 4.14
N ALA A 62 29.08 -11.03 3.03
CA ALA A 62 29.11 -9.58 3.05
C ALA A 62 27.78 -8.98 3.52
N LEU A 63 26.65 -9.48 3.00
CA LEU A 63 25.33 -9.05 3.45
C LEU A 63 25.02 -9.46 4.90
N LEU A 64 25.51 -10.62 5.35
CA LEU A 64 25.30 -11.15 6.70
C LEU A 64 26.18 -10.46 7.76
N ALA A 65 27.36 -10.02 7.40
CA ALA A 65 28.29 -9.33 8.29
C ALA A 65 27.95 -7.85 8.47
N SER A 66 27.13 -7.30 7.59
CA SER A 66 26.69 -5.89 7.68
C SER A 66 25.73 -5.73 8.88
N GLU A 67 26.11 -4.93 9.85
CA GLU A 67 25.20 -4.46 10.91
C GLU A 67 24.07 -3.57 10.32
N GLU A 68 24.19 -3.19 9.06
CA GLU A 68 23.29 -2.33 8.31
C GLU A 68 22.20 -3.09 7.54
N VAL A 69 22.14 -4.43 7.62
CA VAL A 69 21.06 -5.18 6.96
C VAL A 69 19.72 -4.78 7.57
N ARG A 70 19.02 -3.92 6.86
CA ARG A 70 17.73 -3.36 7.27
C ARG A 70 16.63 -4.41 7.08
N VAL A 71 15.99 -4.81 8.17
CA VAL A 71 14.81 -5.69 8.17
C VAL A 71 13.63 -4.92 8.72
N ASP A 72 12.78 -4.41 7.83
CA ASP A 72 11.62 -3.60 8.23
C ASP A 72 10.44 -4.44 8.74
N TYR A 73 10.36 -5.73 8.36
CA TYR A 73 9.29 -6.62 8.80
C TYR A 73 9.53 -7.25 10.17
N PRO A 74 8.44 -7.60 10.89
CA PRO A 74 7.04 -7.30 10.56
C PRO A 74 6.73 -5.81 10.70
N LEU A 75 5.78 -5.35 9.87
CA LEU A 75 5.28 -3.99 9.95
C LEU A 75 4.07 -3.92 10.85
N PHE A 76 4.07 -2.97 11.76
CA PHE A 76 2.86 -2.57 12.45
C PHE A 76 2.03 -1.70 11.54
N LEU A 77 0.82 -2.14 11.22
CA LEU A 77 -0.17 -1.40 10.47
C LEU A 77 -1.11 -0.73 11.47
N SER A 78 -1.12 0.60 11.46
CA SER A 78 -2.01 1.36 12.32
C SER A 78 -3.39 1.45 11.67
N PRO A 79 -4.49 1.25 12.43
CA PRO A 79 -5.79 1.67 11.96
C PRO A 79 -5.71 3.16 11.62
N TRP A 80 -6.34 3.51 10.49
CA TRP A 80 -6.26 4.88 9.99
C TRP A 80 -6.61 5.91 11.09
N SER A 81 -5.69 6.87 11.33
CA SER A 81 -5.91 8.02 12.19
C SER A 81 -6.08 9.28 11.32
N ARG A 82 -7.17 10.02 11.51
CA ARG A 82 -7.39 11.31 10.85
C ARG A 82 -6.28 12.33 11.14
N GLU A 83 -5.57 12.15 12.24
CA GLU A 83 -4.59 13.11 12.74
C GLU A 83 -3.18 12.89 12.18
N GLU A 84 -2.82 11.66 11.74
CA GLU A 84 -1.46 11.32 11.29
C GLU A 84 -1.46 10.35 10.10
N PRO A 85 -1.88 10.76 8.91
CA PRO A 85 -1.91 9.88 7.73
C PRO A 85 -0.52 9.38 7.29
N GLU A 86 0.55 10.06 7.71
CA GLU A 86 1.94 9.68 7.37
C GLU A 86 2.45 8.47 8.17
N ARG A 87 1.68 8.00 9.17
CA ARG A 87 2.06 6.89 10.06
C ARG A 87 1.22 5.64 9.87
N LEU A 88 0.91 5.33 8.63
CA LEU A 88 0.11 4.14 8.31
C LEU A 88 0.81 2.84 8.68
N ALA A 89 2.13 2.79 8.55
CA ALA A 89 2.92 1.61 8.88
C ALA A 89 4.24 1.99 9.58
N LEU A 90 4.66 1.15 10.52
CA LEU A 90 5.92 1.29 11.26
C LEU A 90 6.64 -0.06 11.35
N PRO A 91 7.98 -0.11 11.24
CA PRO A 91 8.73 -1.28 11.63
C PRO A 91 8.47 -1.67 13.09
N LEU A 92 8.44 -2.97 13.39
CA LEU A 92 8.22 -3.45 14.75
C LEU A 92 9.21 -2.85 15.77
N ALA A 93 10.48 -2.71 15.38
CA ALA A 93 11.51 -2.10 16.23
C ALA A 93 11.13 -0.67 16.68
N ASP A 94 10.58 0.12 15.76
CA ASP A 94 10.17 1.50 16.05
C ASP A 94 8.88 1.56 16.87
N LEU A 95 7.94 0.64 16.62
CA LEU A 95 6.77 0.47 17.48
C LEU A 95 7.20 0.19 18.93
N LEU A 96 8.08 -0.81 19.14
CA LEU A 96 8.53 -1.20 20.47
C LEU A 96 9.25 -0.07 21.18
N LYS A 97 10.14 0.66 20.49
CA LYS A 97 10.83 1.83 21.07
C LYS A 97 9.87 2.94 21.51
N ARG A 98 8.80 3.19 20.72
CA ARG A 98 7.79 4.21 21.03
C ARG A 98 6.86 3.80 22.16
N ALA A 99 6.45 2.52 22.17
CA ALA A 99 5.53 1.96 23.13
C ALA A 99 6.17 1.66 24.50
N ALA A 100 7.49 1.50 24.55
CA ALA A 100 8.20 1.17 25.79
C ALA A 100 8.15 2.30 26.80
N PRO A 101 7.77 2.03 28.07
CA PRO A 101 7.81 3.04 29.13
C PRO A 101 9.23 3.56 29.35
N GLN A 102 9.37 4.85 29.67
CA GLN A 102 10.67 5.51 29.81
C GLN A 102 11.12 5.65 31.27
N ASP A 103 10.34 5.16 32.22
CA ASP A 103 10.68 5.18 33.65
C ASP A 103 11.75 4.14 34.02
N ASP A 104 12.36 4.30 35.19
CA ASP A 104 13.40 3.38 35.67
C ASP A 104 12.86 1.97 35.96
N ALA A 105 11.58 1.85 36.30
CA ALA A 105 10.92 0.57 36.55
C ALA A 105 10.86 -0.31 35.28
N ALA A 106 10.83 0.32 34.10
CA ALA A 106 10.81 -0.39 32.81
C ALA A 106 12.21 -0.70 32.25
N ARG A 107 13.29 -0.46 33.00
CA ARG A 107 14.64 -0.71 32.53
C ARG A 107 14.85 -2.17 32.09
N VAL A 108 14.35 -3.14 32.85
CA VAL A 108 14.47 -4.57 32.53
C VAL A 108 13.80 -4.87 31.19
N LEU A 109 12.65 -4.26 30.91
CA LEU A 109 11.99 -4.40 29.60
C LEU A 109 12.83 -3.76 28.50
N ARG A 110 13.30 -2.53 28.67
CA ARG A 110 14.09 -1.83 27.63
C ARG A 110 15.35 -2.60 27.24
N ASP A 111 16.05 -3.17 28.22
CA ASP A 111 17.24 -3.99 27.98
C ASP A 111 16.92 -5.29 27.22
N ASN A 112 15.65 -5.72 27.20
CA ASN A 112 15.18 -6.93 26.54
C ASN A 112 14.28 -6.68 25.31
N LEU A 113 14.07 -5.44 24.89
CA LEU A 113 13.30 -5.14 23.65
C LEU A 113 13.83 -5.88 22.42
N PRO A 114 15.15 -5.99 22.16
CA PRO A 114 15.64 -6.76 21.02
C PRO A 114 15.29 -8.24 21.08
N ARG A 115 15.16 -8.80 22.28
CA ARG A 115 14.72 -10.20 22.46
C ARG A 115 13.24 -10.36 22.22
N LEU A 116 12.42 -9.41 22.71
CA LEU A 116 10.99 -9.37 22.43
C LEU A 116 10.72 -9.26 20.93
N GLU A 117 11.39 -8.33 20.25
CA GLU A 117 11.31 -8.16 18.81
C GLU A 117 11.64 -9.45 18.06
N ARG A 118 12.74 -10.09 18.44
CA ARG A 118 13.17 -11.37 17.87
C ARG A 118 12.11 -12.46 18.04
N GLN A 119 11.51 -12.56 19.24
CA GLN A 119 10.47 -13.54 19.50
C GLN A 119 9.24 -13.31 18.62
N VAL A 120 8.77 -12.05 18.50
CA VAL A 120 7.65 -11.71 17.60
C VAL A 120 7.98 -12.07 16.15
N ARG A 121 9.19 -11.78 15.68
CA ARG A 121 9.63 -12.15 14.33
C ARG A 121 9.62 -13.66 14.10
N MET A 122 10.06 -14.42 15.08
CA MET A 122 10.02 -15.90 15.02
C MET A 122 8.60 -16.43 14.95
N ASP A 123 7.72 -15.92 15.81
CA ASP A 123 6.34 -16.36 15.90
C ASP A 123 5.55 -16.07 14.59
N LEU A 124 5.90 -14.99 13.91
CA LEU A 124 5.26 -14.57 12.65
C LEU A 124 5.95 -15.08 11.38
N ALA A 125 7.12 -15.71 11.47
CA ALA A 125 7.94 -16.06 10.30
C ALA A 125 7.27 -17.02 9.30
N ALA A 126 6.31 -17.83 9.74
CA ALA A 126 5.56 -18.77 8.90
C ALA A 126 4.23 -18.21 8.40
N GLY A 127 3.82 -17.02 8.87
CA GLY A 127 2.56 -16.38 8.50
C GLY A 127 2.66 -15.57 7.21
N SER A 128 1.53 -15.40 6.53
CA SER A 128 1.39 -14.51 5.37
C SER A 128 0.39 -13.38 5.61
N GLU A 129 -0.55 -13.58 6.53
CA GLU A 129 -1.63 -12.65 6.83
C GLU A 129 -1.31 -11.75 8.03
N PRO A 130 -1.85 -10.53 8.09
CA PRO A 130 -1.72 -9.66 9.24
C PRO A 130 -2.31 -10.29 10.49
N THR A 131 -1.57 -10.20 11.62
CA THR A 131 -1.96 -10.73 12.93
C THR A 131 -2.17 -9.57 13.90
N ASN A 132 -3.14 -9.68 14.83
CA ASN A 132 -3.36 -8.65 15.84
C ASN A 132 -2.09 -8.38 16.66
N ALA A 133 -1.66 -7.13 16.71
CA ALA A 133 -0.38 -6.73 17.32
C ALA A 133 -0.36 -6.97 18.83
N VAL A 134 -1.47 -6.67 19.52
CA VAL A 134 -1.59 -6.85 20.97
C VAL A 134 -1.48 -8.33 21.35
N GLU A 135 -2.09 -9.19 20.55
CA GLU A 135 -2.09 -10.64 20.77
C GLU A 135 -0.71 -11.25 20.52
N ALA A 136 -0.06 -10.86 19.43
CA ALA A 136 1.30 -11.28 19.10
C ALA A 136 2.32 -10.84 20.16
N LEU A 137 2.24 -9.58 20.62
CA LEU A 137 3.10 -9.06 21.67
C LEU A 137 2.87 -9.75 23.02
N ARG A 138 1.63 -10.09 23.36
CA ARG A 138 1.30 -10.83 24.59
C ARG A 138 1.88 -12.24 24.56
N GLN A 139 1.75 -12.94 23.45
CA GLN A 139 2.31 -14.28 23.26
C GLN A 139 3.84 -14.25 23.36
N ALA A 140 4.49 -13.38 22.61
CA ALA A 140 5.94 -13.22 22.63
C ALA A 140 6.46 -12.79 24.01
N GLY A 141 5.75 -11.89 24.71
CA GLY A 141 6.06 -11.47 26.06
C GLY A 141 6.01 -12.62 27.08
N THR A 142 5.00 -13.48 26.97
CA THR A 142 4.88 -14.67 27.83
C THR A 142 6.05 -15.62 27.62
N THR A 143 6.44 -15.86 26.37
CA THR A 143 7.62 -16.69 26.03
C THR A 143 8.90 -16.07 26.58
N LEU A 144 9.10 -14.77 26.40
CA LEU A 144 10.27 -14.04 26.89
C LEU A 144 10.42 -14.14 28.42
N VAL A 145 9.32 -13.94 29.16
CA VAL A 145 9.29 -14.08 30.62
C VAL A 145 9.72 -15.49 31.06
N ALA A 146 9.23 -16.52 30.38
CA ALA A 146 9.59 -17.92 30.69
C ALA A 146 11.06 -18.26 30.39
N GLU A 147 11.62 -17.67 29.31
CA GLU A 147 13.00 -17.92 28.87
C GLU A 147 14.05 -17.24 29.75
N LEU A 148 13.79 -16.00 30.18
CA LEU A 148 14.77 -15.19 30.90
C LEU A 148 15.06 -15.69 32.32
N LYS A 149 14.13 -16.41 32.96
CA LYS A 149 14.29 -16.98 34.33
C LYS A 149 14.88 -15.98 35.34
N LEU A 150 14.38 -14.75 35.33
CA LEU A 150 14.82 -13.65 36.19
C LEU A 150 14.42 -13.90 37.65
N GLY A 151 15.07 -13.20 38.60
CA GLY A 151 14.63 -13.14 39.97
C GLY A 151 13.23 -12.53 40.15
N ASN A 152 12.51 -12.82 41.23
CA ASN A 152 11.12 -12.43 41.42
C ASN A 152 10.90 -10.93 41.20
N ALA A 153 11.75 -10.07 41.75
CA ALA A 153 11.60 -8.61 41.63
C ALA A 153 11.78 -8.09 40.16
N GLU A 154 12.79 -8.61 39.45
CA GLU A 154 13.06 -8.27 38.05
C GLU A 154 11.97 -8.83 37.13
N ASN A 155 11.46 -10.04 37.44
CA ASN A 155 10.38 -10.67 36.72
C ASN A 155 9.08 -9.84 36.85
N GLU A 156 8.72 -9.37 38.05
CA GLU A 156 7.57 -8.48 38.27
C GLU A 156 7.73 -7.15 37.51
N GLN A 157 8.93 -6.58 37.48
CA GLN A 157 9.21 -5.36 36.70
C GLN A 157 9.06 -5.61 35.19
N LEU A 158 9.55 -6.74 34.67
CA LEU A 158 9.41 -7.12 33.27
C LEU A 158 7.94 -7.30 32.88
N VAL A 159 7.17 -8.06 33.66
CA VAL A 159 5.74 -8.29 33.41
C VAL A 159 4.96 -6.98 33.40
N LYS A 160 5.16 -6.13 34.42
CA LYS A 160 4.51 -4.82 34.48
C LYS A 160 4.90 -3.91 33.31
N GLY A 161 6.18 -3.91 32.93
CA GLY A 161 6.65 -3.18 31.76
C GLY A 161 5.99 -3.65 30.47
N LEU A 162 5.88 -4.98 30.27
CA LEU A 162 5.18 -5.59 29.12
C LEU A 162 3.70 -5.21 29.09
N GLU A 163 3.00 -5.28 30.22
CA GLU A 163 1.59 -4.87 30.31
C GLU A 163 1.41 -3.40 29.90
N THR A 164 2.29 -2.52 30.37
CA THR A 164 2.25 -1.09 30.04
C THR A 164 2.55 -0.86 28.55
N LEU A 165 3.56 -1.54 27.99
CA LEU A 165 3.89 -1.49 26.57
C LEU A 165 2.69 -1.94 25.72
N ILE A 166 2.11 -3.11 26.04
CA ILE A 166 0.97 -3.67 25.31
C ILE A 166 -0.25 -2.75 25.39
N ALA A 167 -0.51 -2.14 26.55
CA ALA A 167 -1.62 -1.20 26.74
C ALA A 167 -1.46 0.09 25.92
N SER A 168 -0.24 0.46 25.51
CA SER A 168 0.03 1.62 24.68
C SER A 168 -0.11 1.35 23.18
N VAL A 169 -0.21 0.07 22.77
CA VAL A 169 -0.41 -0.32 21.37
C VAL A 169 -1.90 -0.27 21.03
N PRO A 170 -2.31 0.35 19.91
CA PRO A 170 -3.70 0.36 19.47
C PRO A 170 -4.28 -1.06 19.34
N ALA A 171 -5.45 -1.29 19.92
CA ALA A 171 -6.08 -2.62 19.98
C ALA A 171 -6.40 -3.19 18.59
N GLU A 172 -6.70 -2.32 17.62
CA GLU A 172 -7.02 -2.68 16.24
C GLU A 172 -5.79 -2.80 15.35
N GLY A 173 -4.59 -2.47 15.86
CA GLY A 173 -3.36 -2.55 15.12
C GLY A 173 -2.97 -3.98 14.79
N THR A 174 -2.37 -4.19 13.61
CA THR A 174 -1.94 -5.50 13.14
C THR A 174 -0.45 -5.52 12.79
N LEU A 175 0.16 -6.69 12.86
CA LEU A 175 1.54 -6.93 12.40
C LEU A 175 1.49 -7.70 11.08
N LEU A 176 2.03 -7.10 10.03
CA LEU A 176 2.15 -7.70 8.71
C LEU A 176 3.53 -8.39 8.57
N PRO A 177 3.59 -9.71 8.41
CA PRO A 177 4.84 -10.42 8.14
C PRO A 177 5.32 -10.19 6.70
N PHE A 178 6.57 -10.55 6.41
CA PHE A 178 7.09 -10.59 5.05
C PHE A 178 6.41 -11.73 4.27
N SER A 179 5.72 -11.39 3.19
CA SER A 179 5.02 -12.39 2.37
C SER A 179 4.75 -11.86 0.95
N ALA A 180 4.42 -12.76 0.03
CA ALA A 180 4.02 -12.41 -1.33
C ALA A 180 2.73 -11.57 -1.39
N VAL A 181 1.91 -11.60 -0.34
CA VAL A 181 0.67 -10.82 -0.27
C VAL A 181 0.84 -9.45 0.41
N SER A 182 2.01 -9.16 0.95
CA SER A 182 2.31 -7.87 1.62
C SER A 182 2.00 -6.63 0.76
N PRO A 183 2.26 -6.60 -0.57
CA PRO A 183 1.91 -5.46 -1.40
C PRO A 183 0.41 -5.16 -1.42
N PHE A 184 -0.42 -6.19 -1.41
CA PHE A 184 -1.88 -6.04 -1.44
C PHE A 184 -2.42 -5.46 -0.13
N HIS A 185 -1.87 -5.89 1.02
CA HIS A 185 -2.25 -5.35 2.32
C HIS A 185 -1.82 -3.88 2.48
N LEU A 186 -0.61 -3.53 2.02
CA LEU A 186 -0.13 -2.14 2.08
C LEU A 186 -0.90 -1.22 1.13
N LEU A 187 -1.22 -1.70 -0.07
CA LEU A 187 -2.04 -0.94 -1.01
C LEU A 187 -3.47 -0.76 -0.49
N HIS A 188 -4.05 -1.80 0.13
CA HIS A 188 -5.36 -1.71 0.77
C HIS A 188 -5.35 -0.65 1.89
N LEU A 189 -4.37 -0.71 2.78
CA LEU A 189 -4.21 0.26 3.86
C LEU A 189 -4.14 1.70 3.34
N ALA A 190 -3.33 1.93 2.30
CA ALA A 190 -3.21 3.24 1.67
C ALA A 190 -4.52 3.69 1.00
N ALA A 191 -5.23 2.76 0.33
CA ALA A 191 -6.51 3.05 -0.31
C ALA A 191 -7.59 3.43 0.70
N GLU A 192 -7.71 2.68 1.78
CA GLU A 192 -8.66 2.99 2.86
C GLU A 192 -8.34 4.33 3.54
N ALA A 193 -7.08 4.60 3.82
CA ALA A 193 -6.66 5.88 4.40
C ALA A 193 -7.03 7.08 3.52
N ARG A 194 -7.00 6.92 2.20
CA ARG A 194 -7.42 7.95 1.24
C ARG A 194 -8.92 8.08 1.13
N LEU A 195 -9.62 6.95 0.95
CA LEU A 195 -11.05 6.93 0.60
C LEU A 195 -11.95 7.29 1.78
N THR A 196 -11.63 6.78 2.97
CA THR A 196 -12.52 6.91 4.13
C THR A 196 -12.81 8.37 4.50
N PRO A 197 -11.82 9.28 4.61
CA PRO A 197 -12.11 10.68 4.93
C PRO A 197 -12.93 11.40 3.87
N ALA A 198 -12.57 11.21 2.60
CA ALA A 198 -13.26 11.86 1.48
C ALA A 198 -14.72 11.40 1.40
N ARG A 199 -14.98 10.12 1.57
CA ARG A 199 -16.33 9.55 1.59
C ARG A 199 -17.16 10.04 2.75
N HIS A 200 -16.63 10.05 3.98
CA HIS A 200 -17.34 10.53 5.14
C HIS A 200 -17.75 12.00 4.95
N ALA A 201 -16.79 12.86 4.55
CA ALA A 201 -17.07 14.27 4.31
C ALA A 201 -18.13 14.48 3.23
N PHE A 202 -18.07 13.70 2.15
CA PHE A 202 -19.04 13.79 1.07
C PHE A 202 -20.41 13.22 1.48
N ALA A 203 -20.45 12.09 2.20
CA ALA A 203 -21.69 11.52 2.71
C ALA A 203 -22.40 12.46 3.70
N ASP A 204 -21.65 13.16 4.56
CA ASP A 204 -22.19 14.18 5.46
C ASP A 204 -22.80 15.34 4.66
N GLU A 205 -22.13 15.79 3.60
CA GLU A 205 -22.66 16.84 2.72
C GLU A 205 -23.93 16.39 1.98
N VAL A 206 -23.93 15.18 1.41
CA VAL A 206 -25.09 14.62 0.70
C VAL A 206 -26.26 14.48 1.65
N SER A 207 -26.03 13.99 2.87
CA SER A 207 -27.07 13.85 3.90
C SER A 207 -27.67 15.20 4.27
N MET A 208 -26.84 16.22 4.47
CA MET A 208 -27.31 17.57 4.77
C MET A 208 -28.14 18.18 3.61
N LEU A 209 -27.74 17.92 2.36
CA LEU A 209 -28.48 18.38 1.19
C LEU A 209 -29.81 17.64 1.05
N ALA A 210 -29.84 16.33 1.24
CA ALA A 210 -31.03 15.50 1.22
C ALA A 210 -32.06 15.97 2.28
N GLU A 211 -31.61 16.27 3.50
CA GLU A 211 -32.49 16.83 4.55
C GLU A 211 -33.09 18.18 4.15
N LYS A 212 -32.30 19.09 3.57
CA LYS A 212 -32.80 20.39 3.12
C LYS A 212 -33.80 20.26 1.97
N VAL A 213 -33.52 19.39 0.98
CA VAL A 213 -34.43 19.13 -0.15
C VAL A 213 -35.74 18.51 0.39
N ARG A 214 -35.66 17.54 1.29
CA ARG A 214 -36.80 16.91 1.94
C ARG A 214 -37.66 17.94 2.68
N GLY A 215 -37.03 18.86 3.40
CA GLY A 215 -37.70 19.96 4.07
C GLY A 215 -38.45 20.89 3.10
N VAL A 216 -37.89 21.23 1.93
CA VAL A 216 -38.58 22.03 0.89
C VAL A 216 -39.81 21.29 0.35
N LEU A 217 -39.68 20.00 0.04
CA LEU A 217 -40.78 19.16 -0.46
C LEU A 217 -41.88 18.98 0.59
N GLU A 218 -41.53 18.87 1.87
CA GLU A 218 -42.46 18.74 2.97
C GLU A 218 -43.25 20.04 3.17
N VAL A 219 -42.61 21.20 3.10
CA VAL A 219 -43.28 22.52 3.12
C VAL A 219 -44.22 22.66 1.92
N ASP A 220 -43.81 22.24 0.72
CA ASP A 220 -44.66 22.26 -0.47
C ASP A 220 -45.90 21.36 -0.29
N ARG A 221 -45.69 20.13 0.20
CA ARG A 221 -46.80 19.20 0.50
C ARG A 221 -47.73 19.74 1.55
N SER A 222 -47.21 20.43 2.57
CA SER A 222 -48.02 21.05 3.62
C SER A 222 -48.90 22.20 3.13
N LYS A 223 -48.49 22.89 2.07
CA LYS A 223 -49.25 23.96 1.39
C LYS A 223 -50.27 23.42 0.39
N GLY A 224 -50.13 22.15 0.00
CA GLY A 224 -51.04 21.50 -0.94
C GLY A 224 -52.34 21.02 -0.32
N PRO A 225 -53.25 20.43 -1.15
CA PRO A 225 -54.54 19.91 -0.68
C PRO A 225 -54.40 18.83 0.42
N GLU A 226 -53.30 18.07 0.39
CA GLU A 226 -53.01 17.02 1.37
C GLU A 226 -52.67 17.59 2.76
N GLY A 227 -51.94 18.71 2.82
CA GLY A 227 -51.56 19.38 4.06
C GLY A 227 -52.74 20.04 4.78
N SER A 228 -53.81 20.35 4.07
CA SER A 228 -55.06 20.90 4.62
C SER A 228 -56.06 19.84 5.09
N GLN A 229 -55.79 18.53 4.89
CA GLN A 229 -56.66 17.47 5.41
C GLN A 229 -56.59 17.40 6.93
N GLU A 230 -57.71 17.03 7.56
CA GLU A 230 -57.87 16.95 9.00
C GLU A 230 -56.76 16.13 9.69
N LYS A 231 -56.40 15.01 9.10
CA LYS A 231 -55.34 14.12 9.63
C LYS A 231 -53.94 14.78 9.63
N ALA A 232 -53.58 15.51 8.60
CA ALA A 232 -52.33 16.23 8.50
C ALA A 232 -52.28 17.42 9.47
N VAL A 233 -53.36 18.18 9.55
CA VAL A 233 -53.54 19.30 10.48
C VAL A 233 -53.46 18.84 11.92
N THR A 234 -54.16 17.74 12.28
CA THR A 234 -54.14 17.16 13.62
C THR A 234 -52.77 16.63 13.99
N GLY A 235 -52.08 15.98 13.07
CA GLY A 235 -50.69 15.51 13.24
C GLY A 235 -49.68 16.64 13.49
N ALA A 236 -49.80 17.75 12.76
CA ALA A 236 -48.93 18.93 12.91
C ALA A 236 -49.17 19.67 14.25
N MET A 237 -50.37 19.63 14.80
CA MET A 237 -50.67 20.23 16.11
C MET A 237 -50.11 19.46 17.30
N GLY A 238 -49.77 18.19 17.11
CA GLY A 238 -49.31 17.31 18.18
C GLY A 238 -50.38 17.02 19.24
N GLY A 239 -50.09 16.12 20.21
CA GLY A 239 -51.04 15.64 21.20
C GLY A 239 -51.61 16.71 22.17
N VAL A 240 -50.85 17.79 22.40
CA VAL A 240 -51.33 18.90 23.26
C VAL A 240 -52.20 19.86 22.46
N GLY A 241 -51.80 20.23 21.23
CA GLY A 241 -52.56 21.15 20.39
C GLY A 241 -53.91 20.61 19.97
N SER A 242 -54.03 19.31 19.72
CA SER A 242 -55.27 18.62 19.35
C SER A 242 -56.32 18.57 20.48
N GLN A 243 -55.94 18.81 21.74
CA GLN A 243 -56.86 18.90 22.87
C GLN A 243 -57.62 20.24 22.93
N PHE A 244 -57.03 21.29 22.36
CA PHE A 244 -57.59 22.66 22.45
C PHE A 244 -58.17 23.16 21.14
N ILE A 245 -57.78 22.61 20.01
CA ILE A 245 -58.20 23.04 18.67
C ILE A 245 -58.80 21.84 17.94
N LYS A 246 -60.03 21.99 17.42
CA LYS A 246 -60.66 20.98 16.58
C LYS A 246 -60.03 20.94 15.21
N GLY A 247 -59.40 19.80 14.85
CA GLY A 247 -58.68 19.59 13.60
C GLY A 247 -59.54 19.77 12.36
N ASP A 248 -60.82 19.36 12.43
CA ASP A 248 -61.83 19.52 11.38
C ASP A 248 -62.13 20.99 11.06
N ALA A 249 -62.34 21.81 12.09
CA ALA A 249 -62.59 23.23 11.94
C ALA A 249 -61.37 23.97 11.35
N LEU A 250 -60.18 23.64 11.81
CA LEU A 250 -58.95 24.24 11.28
C LEU A 250 -58.66 23.78 9.85
N SER A 251 -58.88 22.50 9.53
CA SER A 251 -58.81 21.95 8.19
C SER A 251 -59.76 22.67 7.22
N GLY A 252 -61.02 22.94 7.65
CA GLY A 252 -61.98 23.71 6.87
C GLY A 252 -61.55 25.16 6.59
N VAL A 253 -60.92 25.82 7.57
CA VAL A 253 -60.38 27.18 7.40
C VAL A 253 -59.15 27.18 6.49
N LEU A 254 -58.26 26.21 6.63
CA LEU A 254 -57.05 26.09 5.79
C LEU A 254 -57.39 25.73 4.35
N SER A 255 -58.37 24.86 4.12
CA SER A 255 -58.86 24.52 2.78
C SER A 255 -59.60 25.64 2.08
N SER A 256 -60.25 26.54 2.85
CA SER A 256 -60.94 27.72 2.30
C SER A 256 -59.99 28.91 2.00
N ARG A 257 -58.86 28.99 2.68
CA ARG A 257 -57.78 29.91 2.35
C ARG A 257 -56.92 29.25 1.25
N ARG A 258 -56.97 29.73 0.03
CA ARG A 258 -56.02 29.35 -1.01
C ARG A 258 -54.62 29.60 -0.45
N GLY A 259 -53.94 28.53 -0.02
CA GLY A 259 -52.56 28.57 0.41
C GLY A 259 -51.68 29.24 -0.63
N GLY A 260 -50.50 29.72 -0.26
CA GLY A 260 -49.52 30.25 -1.20
C GLY A 260 -49.33 29.31 -2.38
N ALA A 261 -48.90 29.82 -3.51
CA ALA A 261 -48.60 29.00 -4.69
C ALA A 261 -47.60 27.90 -4.30
N GLY A 262 -47.97 26.65 -4.52
CA GLY A 262 -47.05 25.51 -4.35
C GLY A 262 -45.89 25.61 -5.35
N LEU A 263 -44.93 24.76 -5.21
CA LEU A 263 -43.84 24.67 -6.18
C LEU A 263 -44.38 24.36 -7.60
N PRO A 264 -43.84 24.95 -8.65
CA PRO A 264 -44.12 24.53 -10.03
C PRO A 264 -43.85 23.02 -10.18
N ALA A 265 -44.74 22.30 -10.88
CA ALA A 265 -44.60 20.83 -11.04
C ALA A 265 -43.23 20.38 -11.48
N ALA A 266 -42.67 21.05 -12.52
CA ALA A 266 -41.33 20.74 -13.01
C ALA A 266 -40.21 20.92 -11.95
N ARG A 267 -40.37 21.86 -11.00
CA ARG A 267 -39.44 22.05 -9.89
C ARG A 267 -39.58 20.95 -8.84
N ARG A 268 -40.80 20.55 -8.55
CA ARG A 268 -41.11 19.47 -7.62
C ARG A 268 -40.52 18.16 -8.15
N ASP A 269 -40.81 17.81 -9.40
CA ASP A 269 -40.33 16.58 -10.02
C ASP A 269 -38.78 16.49 -10.00
N ARG A 270 -38.10 17.62 -10.26
CA ARG A 270 -36.64 17.69 -10.16
C ARG A 270 -36.12 17.47 -8.73
N LEU A 271 -36.75 18.11 -7.74
CA LEU A 271 -36.37 17.95 -6.35
C LEU A 271 -36.61 16.51 -5.84
N GLU A 272 -37.72 15.88 -6.26
CA GLU A 272 -38.01 14.48 -5.93
C GLU A 272 -36.96 13.54 -6.53
N LEU A 273 -36.62 13.69 -7.83
CA LEU A 273 -35.57 12.91 -8.47
C LEU A 273 -34.19 13.16 -7.83
N THR A 274 -33.88 14.40 -7.51
CA THR A 274 -32.62 14.75 -6.82
C THR A 274 -32.55 14.08 -5.45
N LEU A 275 -33.64 14.10 -4.70
CA LEU A 275 -33.69 13.45 -3.38
C LEU A 275 -33.51 11.95 -3.48
N GLU A 276 -34.13 11.29 -4.45
CA GLU A 276 -33.98 9.87 -4.72
C GLU A 276 -32.51 9.50 -5.01
N GLN A 277 -31.82 10.29 -5.84
CA GLN A 277 -30.40 10.08 -6.15
C GLN A 277 -29.48 10.29 -4.94
N LEU A 278 -29.75 11.33 -4.12
CA LEU A 278 -28.98 11.57 -2.89
C LEU A 278 -29.18 10.46 -1.85
N ASP A 279 -30.42 10.02 -1.62
CA ASP A 279 -30.74 8.93 -0.68
C ASP A 279 -30.12 7.60 -1.18
N GLY A 280 -30.19 7.31 -2.47
CA GLY A 280 -29.55 6.13 -3.09
C GLY A 280 -28.04 6.09 -2.87
N TYR A 281 -27.36 7.24 -2.97
CA TYR A 281 -25.93 7.31 -2.66
C TYR A 281 -25.62 7.02 -1.20
N ILE A 282 -26.41 7.57 -0.27
CA ILE A 282 -26.21 7.35 1.17
C ILE A 282 -26.28 5.86 1.50
N GLU A 283 -27.26 5.14 0.93
CA GLU A 283 -27.40 3.70 1.11
C GLU A 283 -26.23 2.91 0.49
N ALA A 284 -25.83 3.26 -0.74
CA ALA A 284 -24.76 2.57 -1.45
C ALA A 284 -23.37 2.82 -0.86
N SER A 285 -23.10 4.03 -0.36
CA SER A 285 -21.77 4.46 0.10
C SER A 285 -21.23 3.66 1.29
N ALA A 286 -22.10 3.03 2.08
CA ALA A 286 -21.73 2.21 3.23
C ALA A 286 -20.99 0.90 2.86
N HIS A 287 -21.04 0.46 1.60
CA HIS A 287 -20.56 -0.86 1.15
C HIS A 287 -19.52 -0.83 0.03
N VAL A 288 -18.90 0.31 -0.23
CA VAL A 288 -17.92 0.41 -1.32
C VAL A 288 -16.55 -0.07 -0.86
N SER A 289 -16.07 -1.16 -1.44
CA SER A 289 -14.71 -1.69 -1.26
C SER A 289 -13.83 -1.38 -2.47
N PRO A 290 -12.51 -1.24 -2.30
CA PRO A 290 -11.61 -1.13 -3.44
C PRO A 290 -11.66 -2.40 -4.28
N THR A 291 -11.53 -2.24 -5.60
CA THR A 291 -11.61 -3.35 -6.57
C THR A 291 -10.22 -3.74 -7.05
N LEU A 292 -9.93 -5.03 -7.03
CA LEU A 292 -8.70 -5.62 -7.49
C LEU A 292 -9.00 -6.54 -8.67
N ILE A 293 -8.45 -6.23 -9.84
CA ILE A 293 -8.67 -6.97 -11.08
C ILE A 293 -7.39 -7.74 -11.41
N ALA A 294 -7.48 -9.07 -11.46
CA ALA A 294 -6.30 -9.92 -11.59
C ALA A 294 -6.55 -11.07 -12.57
N PRO A 295 -5.48 -11.62 -13.18
CA PRO A 295 -5.60 -12.87 -13.95
C PRO A 295 -6.13 -14.00 -13.07
N PRO A 296 -7.01 -14.87 -13.61
CA PRO A 296 -7.63 -15.97 -12.85
C PRO A 296 -6.61 -16.93 -12.22
N GLU A 297 -5.43 -17.04 -12.82
CA GLU A 297 -4.34 -17.92 -12.40
C GLU A 297 -3.75 -17.51 -11.04
N LEU A 298 -3.81 -16.23 -10.67
CA LEU A 298 -3.27 -15.74 -9.40
C LEU A 298 -4.11 -16.17 -8.19
N ARG A 299 -5.36 -16.58 -8.36
CA ARG A 299 -6.24 -17.12 -7.31
C ARG A 299 -6.20 -16.30 -6.00
N LEU A 300 -6.20 -14.98 -6.12
CA LEU A 300 -6.13 -14.10 -4.97
C LEU A 300 -7.41 -14.19 -4.13
N ALA A 301 -7.26 -14.41 -2.83
CA ALA A 301 -8.34 -14.39 -1.86
C ALA A 301 -7.92 -13.44 -0.72
N LEU A 302 -8.23 -12.16 -0.87
CA LEU A 302 -7.78 -11.08 0.02
C LEU A 302 -8.98 -10.42 0.69
N SER A 303 -8.98 -10.38 2.01
CA SER A 303 -10.01 -9.67 2.76
C SER A 303 -9.97 -8.17 2.47
N GLY A 304 -11.14 -7.54 2.44
CA GLY A 304 -11.27 -6.09 2.17
C GLY A 304 -11.25 -5.71 0.69
N TRP A 305 -10.87 -6.61 -0.23
CA TRP A 305 -10.88 -6.39 -1.66
C TRP A 305 -12.08 -7.02 -2.35
N ASN A 306 -12.66 -6.31 -3.31
CA ASN A 306 -13.53 -6.91 -4.32
C ASN A 306 -12.65 -7.46 -5.45
N VAL A 307 -12.39 -8.76 -5.47
CA VAL A 307 -11.49 -9.40 -6.45
C VAL A 307 -12.29 -9.83 -7.69
N VAL A 308 -11.92 -9.29 -8.85
CA VAL A 308 -12.56 -9.56 -10.14
C VAL A 308 -11.54 -10.25 -11.07
N PRO A 309 -11.81 -11.47 -11.57
CA PRO A 309 -10.91 -12.13 -12.50
C PRO A 309 -11.02 -11.55 -13.92
N SER A 310 -9.87 -11.31 -14.58
CA SER A 310 -9.82 -10.89 -15.98
C SER A 310 -8.54 -11.37 -16.66
N ALA A 311 -8.64 -11.82 -17.90
CA ALA A 311 -7.48 -12.15 -18.72
C ALA A 311 -6.70 -10.90 -19.20
N ASP A 312 -7.36 -9.74 -19.26
CA ASP A 312 -6.77 -8.43 -19.54
C ASP A 312 -7.11 -7.45 -18.40
N PRO A 313 -6.34 -7.46 -17.28
CA PRO A 313 -6.63 -6.62 -16.13
C PRO A 313 -6.59 -5.11 -16.43
N CYS A 314 -5.71 -4.68 -17.32
CA CYS A 314 -5.60 -3.25 -17.67
C CYS A 314 -6.85 -2.74 -18.38
N ARG A 315 -7.36 -3.50 -19.33
CA ARG A 315 -8.59 -3.14 -20.03
C ARG A 315 -9.79 -3.18 -19.09
N ALA A 316 -9.92 -4.25 -18.33
CA ALA A 316 -11.04 -4.39 -17.39
C ALA A 316 -11.01 -3.30 -16.29
N ALA A 317 -9.82 -2.84 -15.87
CA ALA A 317 -9.68 -1.74 -14.93
C ALA A 317 -10.14 -0.40 -15.51
N ALA A 318 -9.86 -0.13 -16.79
CA ALA A 318 -10.37 1.06 -17.47
C ALA A 318 -11.90 1.03 -17.57
N GLU A 319 -12.48 -0.12 -17.98
CA GLU A 319 -13.92 -0.29 -18.08
C GLU A 319 -14.60 -0.13 -16.71
N ARG A 320 -14.03 -0.74 -15.66
CA ARG A 320 -14.55 -0.61 -14.30
C ARG A 320 -14.45 0.81 -13.75
N PHE A 321 -13.38 1.55 -14.13
CA PHE A 321 -13.24 2.95 -13.76
C PHE A 321 -14.34 3.80 -14.41
N ASP A 322 -14.62 3.60 -15.69
CA ASP A 322 -15.65 4.36 -16.41
C ASP A 322 -17.04 4.12 -15.82
N GLU A 323 -17.36 2.87 -15.43
CA GLU A 323 -18.59 2.55 -14.71
C GLU A 323 -18.69 3.31 -13.38
N ALA A 324 -17.66 3.18 -12.52
CA ALA A 324 -17.65 3.82 -11.21
C ALA A 324 -17.65 5.37 -11.30
N ALA A 325 -16.99 5.91 -12.31
CA ALA A 325 -16.99 7.35 -12.58
C ALA A 325 -18.37 7.84 -13.01
N THR A 326 -19.11 7.04 -13.78
CA THR A 326 -20.49 7.34 -14.17
C THR A 326 -21.41 7.42 -12.94
N ASP A 327 -21.29 6.45 -12.02
CA ASP A 327 -22.07 6.44 -10.76
C ASP A 327 -21.76 7.69 -9.92
N VAL A 328 -20.50 8.09 -9.81
CA VAL A 328 -20.09 9.32 -9.10
C VAL A 328 -20.60 10.57 -9.80
N ALA A 329 -20.57 10.61 -11.15
CA ALA A 329 -21.09 11.73 -11.92
C ALA A 329 -22.59 11.95 -11.70
N GLU A 330 -23.37 10.87 -11.57
CA GLU A 330 -24.81 10.97 -11.28
C GLU A 330 -25.07 11.63 -9.93
N VAL A 331 -24.34 11.23 -8.90
CA VAL A 331 -24.47 11.83 -7.56
C VAL A 331 -24.00 13.28 -7.55
N LEU A 332 -22.89 13.60 -8.20
CA LEU A 332 -22.40 14.99 -8.31
C LEU A 332 -23.41 15.88 -9.05
N ARG A 333 -24.09 15.37 -10.09
CA ARG A 333 -25.19 16.08 -10.74
C ARG A 333 -26.32 16.36 -9.75
N ALA A 334 -26.70 15.39 -8.92
CA ALA A 334 -27.73 15.57 -7.89
C ALA A 334 -27.30 16.60 -6.83
N VAL A 335 -26.05 16.58 -6.38
CA VAL A 335 -25.50 17.57 -5.44
C VAL A 335 -25.53 18.98 -6.03
N HIS A 336 -25.08 19.16 -7.27
CA HIS A 336 -25.14 20.45 -7.94
C HIS A 336 -26.59 20.92 -8.16
N MET A 337 -27.49 20.02 -8.55
CA MET A 337 -28.91 20.32 -8.70
C MET A 337 -29.51 20.78 -7.37
N ALA A 338 -29.26 20.03 -6.28
CA ALA A 338 -29.73 20.39 -4.94
C ALA A 338 -29.25 21.78 -4.52
N ARG A 339 -27.96 22.08 -4.71
CA ARG A 339 -27.38 23.38 -4.37
C ARG A 339 -28.02 24.53 -5.17
N LEU A 340 -28.24 24.33 -6.48
CA LEU A 340 -28.86 25.33 -7.34
C LEU A 340 -30.34 25.57 -7.00
N GLU A 341 -31.10 24.50 -6.76
CA GLU A 341 -32.52 24.58 -6.41
C GLU A 341 -32.76 25.16 -5.01
N LEU A 342 -31.94 24.79 -4.01
CA LEU A 342 -32.02 25.34 -2.66
C LEU A 342 -31.63 26.84 -2.64
N ALA A 343 -30.73 27.25 -3.51
CA ALA A 343 -30.36 28.66 -3.68
C ALA A 343 -31.31 29.45 -4.59
N GLU A 344 -32.34 28.83 -5.17
CA GLU A 344 -33.27 29.41 -6.14
C GLU A 344 -32.56 29.99 -7.36
N ARG A 345 -31.47 29.40 -7.79
CA ARG A 345 -30.63 29.84 -8.93
C ARG A 345 -30.69 28.92 -10.13
N TYR A 346 -31.43 27.82 -10.06
CA TYR A 346 -31.53 26.89 -11.17
C TYR A 346 -32.24 27.51 -12.38
N ASP A 347 -31.58 27.36 -13.54
CA ASP A 347 -32.10 27.77 -14.84
C ASP A 347 -31.86 26.62 -15.85
N PRO A 348 -32.92 25.96 -16.35
CA PRO A 348 -32.79 24.83 -17.26
C PRO A 348 -31.95 25.15 -18.51
N SER A 349 -32.14 26.34 -19.07
CA SER A 349 -31.44 26.71 -20.30
C SER A 349 -29.93 26.80 -20.15
N ARG A 350 -29.46 27.09 -18.94
CA ARG A 350 -28.05 27.29 -18.60
C ARG A 350 -27.43 26.04 -17.96
N HIS A 351 -28.15 25.41 -17.04
CA HIS A 351 -27.57 24.37 -16.19
C HIS A 351 -27.75 22.95 -16.73
N ASP A 352 -28.84 22.66 -17.47
CA ASP A 352 -29.03 21.33 -18.05
C ASP A 352 -27.92 20.91 -19.04
N PRO A 353 -27.47 21.77 -19.99
CA PRO A 353 -26.37 21.40 -20.86
C PRO A 353 -25.07 21.17 -20.12
N TRP A 354 -24.81 21.91 -19.04
CA TRP A 354 -23.60 21.75 -18.24
C TRP A 354 -23.65 20.47 -17.38
N LEU A 355 -24.77 20.22 -16.71
CA LEU A 355 -24.95 19.01 -15.92
C LEU A 355 -24.90 17.73 -16.78
N ALA A 356 -25.41 17.78 -18.01
CA ALA A 356 -25.36 16.67 -18.95
C ALA A 356 -23.93 16.30 -19.39
N GLN A 357 -23.01 17.29 -19.38
CA GLN A 357 -21.61 17.11 -19.77
C GLN A 357 -20.70 16.77 -18.55
N LEU A 358 -21.27 16.70 -17.35
CA LEU A 358 -20.48 16.38 -16.16
C LEU A 358 -20.01 14.93 -16.23
N ASP A 359 -18.71 14.76 -16.40
CA ASP A 359 -18.01 13.48 -16.48
C ASP A 359 -16.67 13.57 -15.72
N TRP A 360 -16.01 12.47 -15.45
CA TRP A 360 -14.77 12.41 -14.68
C TRP A 360 -13.64 13.28 -15.24
N GLU A 361 -13.61 13.54 -16.55
CA GLU A 361 -12.61 14.41 -17.20
C GLU A 361 -12.68 15.88 -16.72
N VAL A 362 -13.80 16.30 -16.14
CA VAL A 362 -14.00 17.66 -15.61
C VAL A 362 -14.09 17.69 -14.08
N PHE A 363 -13.91 16.54 -13.40
CA PHE A 363 -13.91 16.50 -11.95
C PHE A 363 -12.70 17.20 -11.36
N SER A 364 -12.89 17.85 -10.23
CA SER A 364 -11.79 18.29 -9.39
C SER A 364 -11.03 17.10 -8.82
N ARG A 365 -9.83 17.34 -8.29
CA ARG A 365 -9.05 16.27 -7.65
C ARG A 365 -9.80 15.63 -6.47
N GLU A 366 -10.52 16.43 -5.69
CA GLU A 366 -11.35 15.99 -4.59
C GLU A 366 -12.51 15.09 -5.05
N GLU A 367 -13.15 15.45 -6.18
CA GLU A 367 -14.23 14.66 -6.78
C GLU A 367 -13.71 13.36 -7.38
N LEU A 368 -12.51 13.35 -8.02
CA LEU A 368 -11.86 12.11 -8.46
C LEU A 368 -11.56 11.15 -7.30
N HIS A 369 -11.32 11.67 -6.09
CA HIS A 369 -11.12 10.85 -4.89
C HIS A 369 -12.39 10.17 -4.38
N LEU A 370 -13.57 10.53 -4.87
CA LEU A 370 -14.83 9.83 -4.55
C LEU A 370 -14.96 8.51 -5.33
N ILE A 371 -14.29 8.39 -6.47
CA ILE A 371 -14.26 7.15 -7.26
C ILE A 371 -13.53 6.08 -6.45
N PRO A 372 -14.10 4.86 -6.30
CA PRO A 372 -13.45 3.75 -5.62
C PRO A 372 -12.09 3.43 -6.22
N THR A 373 -11.13 3.04 -5.37
CA THR A 373 -9.82 2.61 -5.85
C THR A 373 -9.95 1.36 -6.71
N ILE A 374 -9.40 1.40 -7.91
CA ILE A 374 -9.36 0.29 -8.86
C ILE A 374 -7.90 -0.05 -9.13
N VAL A 375 -7.57 -1.33 -9.00
CA VAL A 375 -6.22 -1.85 -9.14
C VAL A 375 -6.19 -2.94 -10.19
N ALA A 376 -5.38 -2.76 -11.23
CA ALA A 376 -5.05 -3.81 -12.17
C ALA A 376 -3.80 -4.56 -11.69
N VAL A 377 -3.90 -5.83 -11.38
CA VAL A 377 -2.75 -6.69 -11.04
C VAL A 377 -2.24 -7.37 -12.30
N VAL A 378 -1.00 -7.13 -12.64
CA VAL A 378 -0.43 -7.58 -13.92
C VAL A 378 0.89 -8.30 -13.68
N PRO A 379 0.98 -9.60 -13.92
CA PRO A 379 2.25 -10.30 -13.97
C PRO A 379 3.15 -9.75 -15.09
N ALA A 380 4.45 -9.63 -14.84
CA ALA A 380 5.40 -9.13 -15.83
C ALA A 380 5.39 -9.96 -17.13
N ALA A 381 5.20 -11.27 -17.03
CA ALA A 381 5.09 -12.16 -18.17
C ALA A 381 3.89 -11.82 -19.09
N LEU A 382 2.76 -11.39 -18.53
CA LEU A 382 1.61 -10.97 -19.33
C LEU A 382 1.92 -9.71 -20.13
N VAL A 383 2.63 -8.76 -19.51
CA VAL A 383 3.00 -7.48 -20.15
C VAL A 383 4.06 -7.69 -21.24
N ALA A 384 5.00 -8.60 -21.03
CA ALA A 384 6.00 -8.93 -22.04
C ALA A 384 5.39 -9.58 -23.29
N GLY A 385 4.15 -10.09 -23.19
CA GLY A 385 3.36 -10.67 -24.29
C GLY A 385 2.20 -9.75 -24.72
N ASP A 386 1.01 -10.31 -24.76
CA ASP A 386 -0.21 -9.68 -25.32
C ASP A 386 -0.72 -8.50 -24.49
N GLY A 387 -0.36 -8.40 -23.21
CA GLY A 387 -0.83 -7.34 -22.32
C GLY A 387 -0.15 -5.97 -22.49
N LEU A 388 0.95 -5.88 -23.28
CA LEU A 388 1.71 -4.63 -23.43
C LEU A 388 0.87 -3.48 -24.00
N LEU A 389 0.04 -3.78 -24.98
CA LEU A 389 -0.78 -2.76 -25.63
C LEU A 389 -1.85 -2.19 -24.68
N SER A 390 -2.49 -3.06 -23.90
CA SER A 390 -3.50 -2.66 -22.92
C SER A 390 -2.87 -1.84 -21.78
N LEU A 391 -1.69 -2.25 -21.30
CA LEU A 391 -0.91 -1.47 -20.32
C LEU A 391 -0.58 -0.08 -20.87
N SER A 392 -0.01 0.00 -22.06
CA SER A 392 0.36 1.27 -22.68
C SER A 392 -0.84 2.22 -22.87
N ARG A 393 -1.98 1.68 -23.29
CA ARG A 393 -3.21 2.45 -23.43
C ARG A 393 -3.75 2.96 -22.10
N LEU A 394 -3.69 2.13 -21.06
CA LEU A 394 -4.14 2.53 -19.73
C LEU A 394 -3.23 3.64 -19.16
N LEU A 395 -1.90 3.52 -19.31
CA LEU A 395 -0.94 4.55 -18.90
C LEU A 395 -1.16 5.92 -19.58
N LEU A 396 -1.70 5.93 -20.80
CA LEU A 396 -2.01 7.14 -21.56
C LEU A 396 -3.45 7.64 -21.37
N SER A 397 -4.27 6.89 -20.62
CA SER A 397 -5.72 7.16 -20.58
C SER A 397 -6.11 8.31 -19.67
N GLY A 398 -5.22 8.78 -18.81
CA GLY A 398 -5.51 9.80 -17.79
C GLY A 398 -6.39 9.32 -16.63
N ARG A 399 -6.85 8.06 -16.63
CA ARG A 399 -7.67 7.49 -15.55
C ARG A 399 -6.83 7.25 -14.29
N PRO A 400 -7.22 7.73 -13.10
CA PRO A 400 -6.50 7.50 -11.86
C PRO A 400 -6.68 6.05 -11.33
N VAL A 401 -6.25 5.09 -12.15
CA VAL A 401 -6.23 3.66 -11.86
C VAL A 401 -4.84 3.26 -11.37
N GLN A 402 -4.76 2.36 -10.40
CA GLN A 402 -3.51 1.81 -9.93
C GLN A 402 -3.17 0.54 -10.72
N ILE A 403 -1.94 0.43 -11.21
CA ILE A 403 -1.43 -0.77 -11.88
C ILE A 403 -0.36 -1.38 -10.99
N LEU A 404 -0.61 -2.59 -10.48
CA LEU A 404 0.35 -3.36 -9.68
C LEU A 404 1.00 -4.40 -10.57
N LEU A 405 2.18 -4.08 -11.10
CA LEU A 405 2.96 -4.99 -11.94
C LEU A 405 3.91 -5.81 -11.08
N LEU A 406 3.70 -7.13 -11.07
CA LEU A 406 4.48 -8.08 -10.27
C LEU A 406 5.49 -8.79 -11.14
N GLY A 407 6.78 -8.72 -10.76
CA GLY A 407 7.86 -9.35 -11.50
C GLY A 407 8.98 -9.88 -10.62
N HIS A 408 9.79 -10.76 -11.16
CA HIS A 408 10.98 -11.26 -10.49
C HIS A 408 12.22 -10.53 -11.01
N PRO A 409 13.15 -10.05 -10.16
CA PRO A 409 14.28 -9.21 -10.59
C PRO A 409 15.24 -9.88 -11.58
N ALA A 410 15.31 -11.20 -11.55
CA ALA A 410 16.18 -12.00 -12.40
C ALA A 410 15.46 -12.57 -13.64
N GLU A 411 14.18 -12.28 -13.81
CA GLU A 411 13.39 -12.84 -14.91
C GLU A 411 13.46 -11.94 -16.15
N SER A 412 13.69 -12.56 -17.30
CA SER A 412 13.39 -11.95 -18.60
C SER A 412 12.02 -12.47 -19.04
N PRO A 413 10.93 -11.75 -18.78
CA PRO A 413 9.59 -12.29 -18.96
C PRO A 413 9.21 -12.58 -20.41
N GLY A 414 9.99 -12.12 -21.39
CA GLY A 414 9.80 -12.41 -22.81
C GLY A 414 10.65 -13.56 -23.34
N ALA A 415 11.41 -14.26 -22.50
CA ALA A 415 12.32 -15.32 -22.96
C ALA A 415 11.62 -16.68 -23.06
N GLU A 416 11.03 -16.99 -24.22
CA GLU A 416 10.77 -18.37 -24.59
C GLU A 416 12.00 -18.98 -25.29
N ALA A 417 12.33 -20.24 -25.00
CA ALA A 417 13.58 -20.88 -25.38
C ALA A 417 13.83 -20.94 -26.92
N ASP A 418 12.84 -20.74 -27.74
CA ASP A 418 12.90 -20.81 -29.20
C ASP A 418 12.68 -19.46 -29.92
N ASP A 419 12.57 -18.34 -29.18
CA ASP A 419 12.40 -17.02 -29.78
C ASP A 419 13.74 -16.37 -30.10
N ALA A 420 13.87 -15.80 -31.29
CA ALA A 420 15.03 -14.99 -31.69
C ALA A 420 15.26 -13.75 -30.81
N LEU A 421 14.24 -13.34 -30.03
CA LEU A 421 14.26 -12.24 -29.07
C LEU A 421 14.39 -12.70 -27.62
N SER A 422 14.75 -13.97 -27.39
CA SER A 422 14.81 -14.60 -26.04
C SER A 422 15.75 -13.94 -25.04
N GLY A 423 16.62 -13.05 -25.47
CA GLY A 423 17.48 -12.26 -24.58
C GLY A 423 16.93 -10.88 -24.21
N TYR A 424 15.69 -10.57 -24.63
CA TYR A 424 15.10 -9.26 -24.37
C TYR A 424 14.75 -9.07 -22.89
N ARG A 425 15.39 -8.10 -22.24
CA ARG A 425 15.06 -7.69 -20.89
C ARG A 425 14.02 -6.57 -20.93
N PHE A 426 12.88 -6.82 -20.37
CA PHE A 426 11.79 -5.86 -20.28
C PHE A 426 11.88 -5.07 -18.97
N GLU A 427 11.98 -3.74 -19.08
CA GLU A 427 12.08 -2.81 -17.95
C GLU A 427 10.79 -1.97 -17.83
N PRO A 428 9.75 -2.46 -17.16
CA PRO A 428 8.44 -1.82 -17.16
C PRO A 428 8.43 -0.46 -16.45
N GLY A 429 9.33 -0.23 -15.49
CA GLY A 429 9.47 1.07 -14.85
C GLY A 429 9.88 2.16 -15.82
N TYR A 430 10.88 1.89 -16.68
CA TYR A 430 11.29 2.84 -17.73
C TYR A 430 10.25 2.99 -18.82
N LEU A 431 9.51 1.93 -19.14
CA LEU A 431 8.35 2.04 -20.04
C LEU A 431 7.32 3.00 -19.47
N GLY A 432 6.97 2.89 -18.20
CA GLY A 432 6.05 3.79 -17.51
C GLY A 432 6.49 5.26 -17.59
N ILE A 433 7.77 5.54 -17.32
CA ILE A 433 8.34 6.89 -17.42
C ILE A 433 8.23 7.43 -18.85
N SER A 434 8.38 6.59 -19.88
CA SER A 434 8.31 7.02 -21.29
C SER A 434 6.92 7.57 -21.69
N HIS A 435 5.86 7.21 -20.95
CA HIS A 435 4.50 7.75 -21.14
C HIS A 435 4.31 9.12 -20.52
N ARG A 436 5.22 9.60 -19.68
CA ARG A 436 5.35 10.96 -19.11
C ARG A 436 4.26 11.40 -18.14
N GLU A 437 3.04 10.95 -18.29
CA GLU A 437 1.87 11.39 -17.50
C GLU A 437 1.56 10.47 -16.33
N ALA A 438 2.01 9.23 -16.38
CA ALA A 438 1.80 8.29 -15.30
C ALA A 438 2.77 8.54 -14.12
N VAL A 439 2.27 8.40 -12.90
CA VAL A 439 3.13 8.24 -11.72
C VAL A 439 3.75 6.85 -11.79
N VAL A 440 5.08 6.73 -11.62
CA VAL A 440 5.76 5.44 -11.68
C VAL A 440 6.57 5.19 -10.42
N GLN A 441 6.34 4.05 -9.82
CA GLN A 441 7.16 3.52 -8.76
C GLN A 441 7.80 2.21 -9.22
N GLN A 442 9.11 2.07 -9.01
CA GLN A 442 9.78 0.78 -9.03
C GLN A 442 10.26 0.47 -7.62
N THR A 443 9.87 -0.67 -7.09
CA THR A 443 10.06 -1.02 -5.68
C THR A 443 10.20 -2.53 -5.50
N THR A 444 10.44 -2.95 -4.27
CA THR A 444 10.53 -4.36 -3.88
C THR A 444 9.79 -4.60 -2.57
N ILE A 445 9.24 -5.80 -2.39
CA ILE A 445 8.64 -6.17 -1.10
C ILE A 445 9.64 -6.12 0.06
N ALA A 446 10.96 -6.13 -0.21
CA ALA A 446 11.99 -5.95 0.82
C ALA A 446 12.14 -4.48 1.29
N ARG A 447 11.48 -3.53 0.64
CA ARG A 447 11.42 -2.11 1.03
C ARG A 447 9.97 -1.64 1.20
N PRO A 448 9.27 -2.14 2.22
CA PRO A 448 7.83 -1.92 2.36
C PRO A 448 7.44 -0.46 2.60
N LEU A 449 8.27 0.33 3.27
CA LEU A 449 7.98 1.75 3.51
C LEU A 449 8.11 2.57 2.23
N HIS A 450 9.13 2.30 1.41
CA HIS A 450 9.25 2.87 0.07
C HIS A 450 8.04 2.49 -0.81
N MET A 451 7.62 1.22 -0.74
CA MET A 451 6.46 0.74 -1.47
C MET A 451 5.17 1.46 -1.02
N LEU A 452 4.94 1.61 0.29
CA LEU A 452 3.79 2.30 0.85
C LEU A 452 3.77 3.80 0.47
N GLU A 453 4.93 4.47 0.49
CA GLU A 453 5.06 5.85 0.04
C GLU A 453 4.61 6.02 -1.42
N GLY A 454 5.06 5.14 -2.32
CA GLY A 454 4.66 5.19 -3.71
C GLY A 454 3.18 4.85 -3.93
N PHE A 455 2.62 3.90 -3.19
CA PHE A 455 1.18 3.64 -3.21
C PHE A 455 0.39 4.87 -2.79
N THR A 456 0.81 5.53 -1.71
CA THR A 456 0.15 6.75 -1.25
C THR A 456 0.22 7.86 -2.30
N LYS A 457 1.39 8.09 -2.92
CA LYS A 457 1.55 9.07 -4.00
C LYS A 457 0.66 8.73 -5.20
N GLY A 458 0.67 7.48 -5.66
CA GLY A 458 -0.16 7.02 -6.78
C GLY A 458 -1.66 7.19 -6.53
N LEU A 459 -2.12 6.90 -5.30
CA LEU A 459 -3.51 7.06 -4.91
C LEU A 459 -3.96 8.53 -4.82
N HIS A 460 -3.04 9.46 -4.57
CA HIS A 460 -3.33 10.89 -4.55
C HIS A 460 -3.19 11.55 -5.93
N ALA A 461 -2.58 10.87 -6.89
CA ALA A 461 -2.44 11.39 -8.24
C ALA A 461 -3.78 11.47 -8.97
N ALA A 462 -3.92 12.46 -9.86
CA ALA A 462 -5.06 12.58 -10.76
C ALA A 462 -4.87 11.78 -12.07
N HIS A 463 -3.82 10.95 -12.13
CA HIS A 463 -3.41 10.18 -13.31
C HIS A 463 -3.18 8.71 -12.93
N THR A 464 -3.04 7.88 -13.97
CA THR A 464 -2.69 6.46 -13.78
C THR A 464 -1.37 6.32 -13.02
N ALA A 465 -1.31 5.39 -12.07
CA ALA A 465 -0.09 5.06 -11.35
C ALA A 465 0.36 3.63 -11.65
N LEU A 466 1.65 3.47 -11.98
CA LEU A 466 2.29 2.18 -12.23
C LEU A 466 3.24 1.85 -11.07
N HIS A 467 2.97 0.76 -10.39
CA HIS A 467 3.81 0.22 -9.31
C HIS A 467 4.46 -1.08 -9.79
N VAL A 468 5.73 -1.02 -10.13
CA VAL A 468 6.53 -2.20 -10.48
C VAL A 468 7.14 -2.75 -9.21
N VAL A 469 6.65 -3.91 -8.78
CA VAL A 469 7.04 -4.53 -7.52
C VAL A 469 7.84 -5.79 -7.77
N ALA A 470 9.10 -5.80 -7.33
CA ALA A 470 9.90 -7.01 -7.34
C ALA A 470 9.42 -7.97 -6.27
N MET A 471 9.10 -9.19 -6.72
CA MET A 471 8.68 -10.31 -5.93
C MET A 471 9.73 -11.40 -5.98
N ALA A 472 9.84 -12.21 -4.93
CA ALA A 472 10.62 -13.45 -4.96
C ALA A 472 9.70 -14.60 -4.57
N ASP A 473 9.49 -15.51 -5.51
CA ASP A 473 8.69 -16.72 -5.27
C ASP A 473 9.49 -17.73 -4.47
N GLY A 474 8.97 -18.11 -3.29
CA GLY A 474 9.55 -19.19 -2.51
C GLY A 474 9.48 -20.57 -3.19
N ASP A 475 8.64 -20.71 -4.20
CA ASP A 475 8.39 -21.98 -4.90
C ASP A 475 9.29 -22.23 -6.12
N ARG A 476 9.97 -21.20 -6.64
CA ARG A 476 10.99 -21.40 -7.67
C ARG A 476 12.27 -21.94 -7.03
N GLY A 477 12.21 -23.17 -6.57
CA GLY A 477 13.16 -23.98 -5.81
C GLY A 477 14.63 -23.94 -6.20
N ALA A 478 15.09 -22.83 -6.69
CA ALA A 478 16.36 -22.64 -7.35
C ALA A 478 17.16 -21.43 -6.84
N THR A 479 16.61 -20.51 -6.05
CA THR A 479 17.42 -19.46 -5.44
C THR A 479 18.16 -20.00 -4.22
N SER A 480 19.45 -19.78 -4.17
CA SER A 480 20.28 -20.18 -3.02
C SER A 480 20.09 -19.29 -1.79
N ALA A 481 19.17 -18.34 -1.85
CA ALA A 481 18.93 -17.36 -0.81
C ALA A 481 17.45 -17.30 -0.41
N ASP A 482 17.19 -16.90 0.83
CA ASP A 482 15.85 -16.53 1.29
C ASP A 482 15.27 -15.42 0.39
N PRO A 483 13.95 -15.43 0.09
CA PRO A 483 13.31 -14.43 -0.78
C PRO A 483 13.62 -12.99 -0.39
N TRP A 484 13.59 -12.68 0.90
CA TRP A 484 13.94 -11.33 1.36
C TRP A 484 15.39 -10.96 1.05
N LEU A 485 16.33 -11.88 1.29
CA LEU A 485 17.75 -11.68 1.04
C LEU A 485 18.03 -11.53 -0.46
N PHE A 486 17.37 -12.34 -1.29
CA PHE A 486 17.46 -12.26 -2.75
C PHE A 486 17.01 -10.88 -3.27
N LEU A 487 15.90 -10.36 -2.78
CA LEU A 487 15.39 -9.05 -3.16
C LEU A 487 16.30 -7.90 -2.67
N THR A 488 16.87 -8.05 -1.46
CA THR A 488 17.86 -7.10 -0.96
C THR A 488 19.13 -7.13 -1.80
N ALA A 489 19.59 -8.32 -2.20
CA ALA A 489 20.73 -8.47 -3.11
C ALA A 489 20.46 -7.89 -4.51
N ALA A 490 19.22 -8.01 -5.01
CA ALA A 490 18.81 -7.39 -6.27
C ALA A 490 18.90 -5.86 -6.22
N LEU A 491 18.56 -5.28 -5.08
CA LEU A 491 18.68 -3.85 -4.84
C LEU A 491 20.15 -3.42 -4.73
N GLU A 492 20.94 -4.09 -3.89
CA GLU A 492 22.37 -3.84 -3.70
C GLU A 492 23.17 -3.98 -5.01
N GLY A 493 22.92 -5.05 -5.75
CA GLY A 493 23.53 -5.35 -7.04
C GLY A 493 22.97 -4.57 -8.22
N ARG A 494 22.06 -3.60 -7.97
CA ARG A 494 21.42 -2.75 -8.99
C ARG A 494 20.69 -3.55 -10.09
N ALA A 495 20.29 -4.77 -9.80
CA ALA A 495 19.45 -5.57 -10.68
C ALA A 495 17.99 -5.04 -10.70
N HIS A 496 17.56 -4.46 -9.59
CA HIS A 496 16.25 -3.84 -9.47
C HIS A 496 16.35 -2.57 -8.61
N PRO A 497 16.86 -1.46 -9.17
CA PRO A 497 16.95 -0.19 -8.45
C PRO A 497 15.57 0.34 -8.13
N VAL A 498 15.38 0.92 -6.93
CA VAL A 498 14.12 1.52 -6.53
C VAL A 498 14.09 3.00 -6.90
N PHE A 499 12.92 3.48 -7.32
CA PHE A 499 12.73 4.88 -7.64
C PHE A 499 11.25 5.27 -7.62
N HIS A 500 11.01 6.57 -7.50
CA HIS A 500 9.73 7.21 -7.78
C HIS A 500 9.88 8.20 -8.93
N TYR A 501 8.94 8.20 -9.85
CA TYR A 501 8.74 9.23 -10.85
C TYR A 501 7.35 9.84 -10.68
N ASP A 502 7.30 11.14 -10.45
CA ASP A 502 6.07 11.90 -10.32
C ASP A 502 6.10 13.05 -11.34
N PRO A 503 5.25 13.02 -12.38
CA PRO A 503 5.21 14.04 -13.40
C PRO A 503 4.83 15.43 -12.88
N GLU A 504 4.13 15.49 -11.74
CA GLU A 504 3.66 16.74 -11.12
C GLU A 504 4.62 17.31 -10.08
N ALA A 505 5.65 16.58 -9.64
CA ALA A 505 6.55 16.99 -8.55
C ALA A 505 7.41 18.23 -8.88
N GLY A 506 7.40 18.72 -10.10
CA GLY A 506 8.08 19.94 -10.49
C GLY A 506 8.36 20.06 -11.98
N GLU A 507 8.88 21.22 -12.39
CA GLU A 507 9.13 21.52 -13.81
C GLU A 507 10.39 20.81 -14.36
N THR A 508 11.37 20.54 -13.50
CA THR A 508 12.63 19.91 -13.93
C THR A 508 12.62 18.39 -13.73
N TRP A 509 13.28 17.67 -14.63
CA TRP A 509 13.42 16.22 -14.54
C TRP A 509 13.97 15.74 -13.20
N SER A 510 14.96 16.44 -12.65
CA SER A 510 15.59 16.09 -11.38
C SER A 510 14.63 16.15 -10.19
N ARG A 511 13.57 16.95 -10.27
CA ARG A 511 12.54 17.00 -9.21
C ARG A 511 11.49 15.91 -9.36
N ARG A 512 11.33 15.39 -10.58
CA ARG A 512 10.35 14.32 -10.87
C ARG A 512 10.86 12.93 -10.51
N MET A 513 12.18 12.77 -10.33
CA MET A 513 12.82 11.48 -10.03
C MET A 513 13.39 11.49 -8.62
N ALA A 514 13.14 10.42 -7.85
CA ALA A 514 13.71 10.20 -6.53
C ALA A 514 14.32 8.79 -6.46
N PHE A 515 15.60 8.71 -6.01
CA PHE A 515 16.38 7.48 -5.90
C PHE A 515 16.93 7.22 -4.50
N HIS A 516 16.50 7.97 -3.50
CA HIS A 516 17.13 8.07 -2.18
C HIS A 516 17.16 6.77 -1.36
N GLU A 517 16.33 5.80 -1.69
CA GLU A 517 16.27 4.50 -0.99
C GLU A 517 17.22 3.43 -1.56
N ASN A 518 17.98 3.75 -2.62
CA ASN A 518 18.98 2.83 -3.12
C ASN A 518 20.26 2.91 -2.28
N PRO A 519 20.92 1.78 -1.98
CA PRO A 519 22.19 1.77 -1.28
C PRO A 519 23.29 2.48 -2.08
N ALA A 520 24.14 3.27 -1.41
CA ALA A 520 25.31 3.93 -2.00
C ALA A 520 25.01 4.65 -3.32
N ASN A 521 24.03 5.57 -3.32
CA ASN A 521 23.59 6.29 -4.53
C ASN A 521 24.69 7.10 -5.23
N ASP A 522 25.66 7.59 -4.46
CA ASP A 522 26.75 8.43 -4.95
C ASP A 522 28.00 7.62 -5.35
N ASP A 523 27.98 6.29 -5.13
CA ASP A 523 29.07 5.38 -5.45
C ASP A 523 28.70 4.42 -6.58
N ASP A 524 29.70 3.85 -7.26
CA ASP A 524 29.48 2.84 -8.30
C ASP A 524 28.77 1.60 -7.73
N TRP A 525 29.23 1.13 -6.56
CA TRP A 525 28.71 -0.06 -5.89
C TRP A 525 28.76 0.09 -4.37
N PRO A 526 27.83 -0.53 -3.63
CA PRO A 526 27.93 -0.66 -2.18
C PRO A 526 29.20 -1.41 -1.78
N VAL A 527 29.79 -1.01 -0.66
CA VAL A 527 30.99 -1.63 -0.09
C VAL A 527 30.66 -2.09 1.34
N HIS A 528 30.90 -3.36 1.62
CA HIS A 528 30.70 -3.95 2.93
C HIS A 528 32.03 -4.37 3.55
N GLU A 529 32.19 -4.14 4.85
CA GLU A 529 33.34 -4.57 5.62
C GLU A 529 33.10 -6.00 6.15
N LEU A 530 34.04 -6.90 5.85
CA LEU A 530 34.03 -8.26 6.39
C LEU A 530 35.30 -8.49 7.22
N THR A 531 35.14 -8.71 8.51
CA THR A 531 36.23 -9.09 9.39
C THR A 531 36.30 -10.62 9.51
N VAL A 532 37.39 -11.19 9.08
CA VAL A 532 37.66 -12.63 9.16
C VAL A 532 38.79 -12.91 10.15
N LYS A 533 38.63 -13.99 10.93
CA LYS A 533 39.71 -14.50 11.79
C LYS A 533 40.65 -15.37 10.98
N LYS A 534 41.95 -15.06 11.02
CA LYS A 534 43.00 -15.85 10.41
C LYS A 534 43.29 -17.11 11.22
N GLU A 535 43.96 -18.10 10.58
CA GLU A 535 44.39 -19.32 11.24
C GLU A 535 45.38 -19.05 12.39
N ASP A 536 46.13 -17.95 12.31
CA ASP A 536 47.08 -17.49 13.34
C ASP A 536 46.42 -16.76 14.54
N GLY A 537 45.05 -16.62 14.54
CA GLY A 537 44.26 -15.92 15.54
C GLY A 537 44.21 -14.41 15.34
N GLY A 538 44.83 -13.85 14.30
CA GLY A 538 44.70 -12.46 13.92
C GLY A 538 43.36 -12.18 13.23
N GLU A 539 42.93 -10.93 13.24
CA GLU A 539 41.74 -10.47 12.52
C GLU A 539 42.18 -9.70 11.27
N GLU A 540 41.49 -9.90 10.14
CA GLU A 540 41.68 -9.16 8.90
C GLU A 540 40.33 -8.63 8.43
N THR A 541 40.25 -7.31 8.17
CA THR A 541 39.09 -6.66 7.61
C THR A 541 39.29 -6.50 6.11
N MET A 542 38.35 -7.04 5.33
CA MET A 542 38.29 -6.91 3.88
C MET A 542 37.14 -6.02 3.47
N LEU A 543 37.37 -5.17 2.47
CA LEU A 543 36.32 -4.38 1.82
C LEU A 543 35.79 -5.15 0.62
N LEU A 544 34.53 -5.53 0.67
CA LEU A 544 33.85 -6.28 -0.39
C LEU A 544 32.88 -5.36 -1.11
N ARG A 545 33.08 -5.18 -2.41
CA ARG A 545 32.09 -4.51 -3.26
C ARG A 545 31.01 -5.49 -3.62
N PHE A 546 29.77 -5.07 -3.48
CA PHE A 546 28.63 -5.85 -3.93
C PHE A 546 28.18 -5.36 -5.31
N THR A 547 28.25 -6.21 -6.32
CA THR A 547 28.00 -5.87 -7.71
C THR A 547 26.85 -6.66 -8.30
N PHE A 548 26.43 -6.34 -9.52
CA PHE A 548 25.45 -7.14 -10.26
C PHE A 548 25.90 -8.61 -10.42
N ALA A 549 27.20 -8.88 -10.57
CA ALA A 549 27.70 -10.24 -10.67
C ALA A 549 27.43 -11.05 -9.40
N ASP A 550 27.54 -10.39 -8.25
CA ASP A 550 27.27 -11.01 -6.95
C ASP A 550 25.80 -11.38 -6.80
N PHE A 551 24.89 -10.50 -7.21
CA PHE A 551 23.47 -10.81 -7.28
C PHE A 551 23.17 -11.95 -8.26
N ALA A 552 23.73 -11.90 -9.47
CA ALA A 552 23.46 -12.87 -10.52
C ALA A 552 23.92 -14.29 -10.11
N LEU A 553 24.98 -14.42 -9.31
CA LEU A 553 25.43 -15.71 -8.78
C LEU A 553 24.42 -16.37 -7.81
N LEU A 554 23.49 -15.62 -7.25
CA LEU A 554 22.42 -16.14 -6.39
C LEU A 554 21.33 -16.85 -7.19
N ASP A 555 21.16 -16.50 -8.47
CA ASP A 555 20.16 -17.10 -9.34
C ASP A 555 20.79 -18.21 -10.21
N PRO A 556 20.26 -19.44 -10.16
CA PRO A 556 20.74 -20.54 -10.99
C PRO A 556 20.69 -20.25 -12.49
N ALA A 557 19.71 -19.47 -12.96
CA ALA A 557 19.59 -19.12 -14.37
C ALA A 557 20.78 -18.30 -14.89
N TYR A 558 21.37 -17.47 -14.03
CA TYR A 558 22.55 -16.68 -14.39
C TYR A 558 23.87 -17.37 -14.06
N ARG A 559 23.87 -18.28 -13.08
CA ARG A 559 25.10 -18.91 -12.57
C ARG A 559 25.92 -19.60 -13.66
N ASP A 560 25.28 -20.24 -14.61
CA ASP A 560 25.92 -20.94 -15.71
C ASP A 560 26.64 -20.01 -16.72
N HIS A 561 26.35 -18.71 -16.67
CA HIS A 561 27.04 -17.71 -17.49
C HIS A 561 28.38 -17.25 -16.90
N PHE A 562 28.66 -17.60 -15.65
CA PHE A 562 29.92 -17.22 -14.99
C PHE A 562 30.95 -18.33 -15.08
N ARG A 563 32.17 -17.95 -15.39
CA ARG A 563 33.34 -18.86 -15.39
C ARG A 563 34.30 -18.49 -14.28
N VAL A 564 34.81 -19.52 -13.62
CA VAL A 564 35.91 -19.37 -12.67
C VAL A 564 37.15 -19.05 -13.46
N VAL A 565 37.76 -17.90 -13.20
CA VAL A 565 39.10 -17.56 -13.72
C VAL A 565 40.10 -17.65 -12.58
N PRO A 566 41.29 -18.30 -12.82
CA PRO A 566 42.32 -18.47 -11.79
C PRO A 566 42.95 -17.14 -11.38
#